data_dfeff159834f73ed123562de436e2659
#
_entry.id   dfeff159834f73ed123562de436e2659
#
_cell.length_a   1.000
_cell.length_b   1.000
_cell.length_c   1.000
_cell.angle_alpha   90.00
_cell.angle_beta   90.00
_cell.angle_gamma   90.00
#
_symmetry.space_group_name_H-M   'P 1'
#
loop_
_entity.id
_entity.type
_entity.pdbx_description
1 polymer ?
#
loop_
_entity_poly.entity_id
_entity_poly.type
_entity_poly.pdbx_seq_one_letter_code
_entity_poly.pdbx_strand_id
1 'polypeptide(L)'
;MDRSTAIGLSDIDAVGQAALAAAGEVTATELLEAAIVRLEAARALNAVIADLFDRGRQQAVALDDAGVLRNRQAGPLAGVPFLLKDLGASLAGAPEAMGSRALRQHVAAETAWIVERYLEAGLVIFGKTNTPEWGNHCTTEPSLFGPTANPWSSEVTPGGSSGGSAAAVAAGIVPAASGGDGTGSIRVPAACCGLVGLKPRRARTSFAPAAGHGLEGLVNEHALTRTVRDSAALLDAVAGAGVGDPYAAPLPAQPFLSAVAETPAPQRITIATSSPFPGPATDTAVVAAVQRAGTVLEELGHSVEPGAPTIDADARCSASRRGPHSAGGRP
;
A
#
# COMPACT_ATOMS: atom_id res chain seq x y z
N MET A 1 14.94 -21.07 -10.46
CA MET A 1 15.66 -19.80 -10.70
C MET A 1 16.81 -19.68 -9.74
N ASP A 2 18.00 -19.27 -10.20
CA ASP A 2 19.11 -19.04 -9.28
C ASP A 2 18.97 -17.71 -8.53
N ARG A 3 19.73 -17.58 -7.42
CA ARG A 3 19.65 -16.41 -6.53
C ARG A 3 20.08 -15.10 -7.22
N SER A 4 21.03 -15.17 -8.17
CA SER A 4 21.53 -13.97 -8.86
C SER A 4 20.45 -13.39 -9.78
N THR A 5 19.80 -14.23 -10.56
CA THR A 5 18.66 -13.83 -11.42
C THR A 5 17.51 -13.30 -10.60
N ALA A 6 17.18 -13.95 -9.46
CA ALA A 6 16.12 -13.48 -8.55
C ALA A 6 16.43 -12.09 -7.97
N ILE A 7 17.70 -11.79 -7.64
CA ILE A 7 18.15 -10.47 -7.18
C ILE A 7 18.02 -9.45 -8.30
N GLY A 8 18.46 -9.76 -9.53
CA GLY A 8 18.34 -8.84 -10.66
C GLY A 8 16.92 -8.36 -10.93
N LEU A 9 15.92 -9.25 -10.75
CA LEU A 9 14.52 -8.89 -10.89
C LEU A 9 13.99 -7.98 -9.77
N SER A 10 14.68 -7.90 -8.61
CA SER A 10 14.26 -7.02 -7.51
C SER A 10 14.36 -5.53 -7.87
N ASP A 11 15.27 -5.14 -8.75
CA ASP A 11 15.49 -3.75 -9.11
C ASP A 11 14.48 -3.23 -10.13
N ILE A 12 13.75 -4.15 -10.77
CA ILE A 12 12.72 -3.83 -11.76
C ILE A 12 11.40 -3.58 -11.02
N ASP A 13 10.75 -2.45 -11.32
CA ASP A 13 9.44 -2.12 -10.73
C ASP A 13 8.29 -2.94 -11.34
N ALA A 14 7.08 -2.83 -10.80
CA ALA A 14 5.95 -3.67 -11.20
C ALA A 14 5.58 -3.50 -12.69
N VAL A 15 5.54 -2.27 -13.19
CA VAL A 15 5.28 -1.99 -14.60
C VAL A 15 6.36 -2.58 -15.50
N GLY A 16 7.63 -2.51 -15.06
CA GLY A 16 8.77 -3.12 -15.76
C GLY A 16 8.69 -4.65 -15.79
N GLN A 17 8.38 -5.29 -14.66
CA GLN A 17 8.21 -6.75 -14.58
C GLN A 17 7.06 -7.22 -15.50
N ALA A 18 5.93 -6.52 -15.49
CA ALA A 18 4.82 -6.81 -16.41
C ALA A 18 5.20 -6.62 -17.88
N ALA A 19 6.04 -5.62 -18.19
CA ALA A 19 6.53 -5.42 -19.56
C ALA A 19 7.45 -6.57 -20.02
N LEU A 20 8.35 -7.07 -19.18
CA LEU A 20 9.17 -8.24 -19.46
C LEU A 20 8.33 -9.50 -19.70
N ALA A 21 7.30 -9.70 -18.87
CA ALA A 21 6.38 -10.81 -19.03
C ALA A 21 5.59 -10.71 -20.37
N ALA A 22 5.12 -9.51 -20.71
CA ALA A 22 4.43 -9.26 -21.98
C ALA A 22 5.34 -9.45 -23.20
N ALA A 23 6.63 -9.15 -23.10
CA ALA A 23 7.64 -9.40 -24.13
C ALA A 23 8.01 -10.90 -24.24
N GLY A 24 7.63 -11.71 -23.24
CA GLY A 24 8.01 -13.12 -23.17
C GLY A 24 9.46 -13.34 -22.75
N GLU A 25 10.08 -12.35 -22.14
CA GLU A 25 11.45 -12.42 -21.59
C GLU A 25 11.47 -13.13 -20.25
N VAL A 26 10.34 -13.13 -19.52
CA VAL A 26 10.15 -13.81 -18.24
C VAL A 26 8.70 -14.32 -18.16
N THR A 27 8.49 -15.42 -17.47
CA THR A 27 7.16 -15.97 -17.17
C THR A 27 6.64 -15.46 -15.83
N ALA A 28 5.32 -15.54 -15.61
CA ALA A 28 4.72 -15.26 -14.30
C ALA A 28 5.26 -16.21 -13.22
N THR A 29 5.47 -17.47 -13.57
CA THR A 29 6.07 -18.48 -12.68
C THR A 29 7.49 -18.09 -12.29
N GLU A 30 8.33 -17.62 -13.21
CA GLU A 30 9.69 -17.18 -12.90
C GLU A 30 9.71 -15.93 -12.01
N LEU A 31 8.83 -14.95 -12.26
CA LEU A 31 8.69 -13.77 -11.42
C LEU A 31 8.27 -14.15 -9.98
N LEU A 32 7.31 -15.07 -9.84
CA LEU A 32 6.84 -15.54 -8.55
C LEU A 32 7.93 -16.30 -7.80
N GLU A 33 8.61 -17.27 -8.43
CA GLU A 33 9.67 -18.03 -7.76
C GLU A 33 10.83 -17.13 -7.35
N ALA A 34 11.16 -16.10 -8.15
CA ALA A 34 12.12 -15.09 -7.76
C ALA A 34 11.69 -14.33 -6.49
N ALA A 35 10.41 -13.95 -6.39
CA ALA A 35 9.87 -13.30 -5.21
C ALA A 35 9.88 -14.22 -3.98
N ILE A 36 9.56 -15.50 -4.14
CA ILE A 36 9.64 -16.51 -3.07
C ILE A 36 11.08 -16.68 -2.58
N VAL A 37 12.06 -16.78 -3.48
CA VAL A 37 13.49 -16.87 -3.12
C VAL A 37 13.93 -15.65 -2.29
N ARG A 38 13.54 -14.44 -2.69
CA ARG A 38 13.83 -13.20 -1.95
C ARG A 38 13.13 -13.17 -0.59
N LEU A 39 11.88 -13.62 -0.52
CA LEU A 39 11.12 -13.72 0.73
C LEU A 39 11.81 -14.68 1.70
N GLU A 40 12.20 -15.87 1.25
CA GLU A 40 12.90 -16.85 2.11
C GLU A 40 14.24 -16.30 2.63
N ALA A 41 14.99 -15.58 1.79
CA ALA A 41 16.23 -14.93 2.20
C ALA A 41 16.00 -13.80 3.23
N ALA A 42 14.82 -13.19 3.24
CA ALA A 42 14.45 -12.08 4.09
C ALA A 42 13.46 -12.46 5.21
N ARG A 43 13.27 -13.76 5.51
CA ARG A 43 12.32 -14.24 6.54
C ARG A 43 12.51 -13.59 7.91
N ALA A 44 13.75 -13.26 8.26
CA ALA A 44 14.07 -12.60 9.53
C ALA A 44 13.42 -11.23 9.70
N LEU A 45 12.98 -10.58 8.60
CA LEU A 45 12.22 -9.33 8.67
C LEU A 45 10.82 -9.50 9.27
N ASN A 46 10.28 -10.72 9.28
CA ASN A 46 8.90 -11.00 9.70
C ASN A 46 7.86 -10.10 9.00
N ALA A 47 8.13 -9.82 7.72
CA ALA A 47 7.26 -8.97 6.90
C ALA A 47 6.03 -9.73 6.38
N VAL A 48 6.17 -11.02 6.09
CA VAL A 48 5.12 -11.92 5.60
C VAL A 48 4.80 -12.96 6.66
N ILE A 49 3.52 -13.05 7.04
CA ILE A 49 3.03 -13.84 8.18
C ILE A 49 2.15 -15.02 7.78
N ALA A 50 1.75 -15.08 6.51
CA ALA A 50 1.04 -16.22 5.95
C ALA A 50 1.47 -16.43 4.49
N ASP A 51 1.96 -17.63 4.21
CA ASP A 51 2.39 -18.06 2.88
C ASP A 51 1.18 -18.60 2.11
N LEU A 52 0.99 -18.14 0.88
CA LEU A 52 -0.01 -18.61 -0.06
C LEU A 52 0.67 -19.11 -1.34
N PHE A 53 1.84 -19.75 -1.20
CA PHE A 53 2.73 -20.12 -2.31
C PHE A 53 2.04 -21.01 -3.33
N ASP A 54 1.32 -22.05 -2.87
CA ASP A 54 0.66 -22.99 -3.78
C ASP A 54 -0.45 -22.28 -4.60
N ARG A 55 -1.18 -21.37 -3.97
CA ARG A 55 -2.17 -20.54 -4.67
C ARG A 55 -1.49 -19.62 -5.69
N GLY A 56 -0.41 -18.95 -5.30
CA GLY A 56 0.38 -18.11 -6.20
C GLY A 56 0.92 -18.88 -7.39
N ARG A 57 1.46 -20.10 -7.17
CA ARG A 57 1.95 -20.99 -8.22
C ARG A 57 0.86 -21.42 -9.19
N GLN A 58 -0.31 -21.82 -8.66
CA GLN A 58 -1.47 -22.16 -9.51
C GLN A 58 -1.89 -20.99 -10.38
N GLN A 59 -1.95 -19.77 -9.82
CA GLN A 59 -2.29 -18.56 -10.54
C GLN A 59 -1.24 -18.21 -11.60
N ALA A 60 0.05 -18.27 -11.28
CA ALA A 60 1.14 -17.96 -12.20
C ALA A 60 1.16 -18.93 -13.39
N VAL A 61 1.06 -20.25 -13.13
CA VAL A 61 0.96 -21.27 -14.18
C VAL A 61 -0.25 -21.04 -15.08
N ALA A 62 -1.41 -20.71 -14.51
CA ALA A 62 -2.61 -20.44 -15.30
C ALA A 62 -2.45 -19.23 -16.22
N LEU A 63 -1.74 -18.18 -15.80
CA LEU A 63 -1.42 -17.02 -16.64
C LEU A 63 -0.44 -17.38 -17.77
N ASP A 64 0.57 -18.18 -17.47
CA ASP A 64 1.57 -18.64 -18.45
C ASP A 64 0.92 -19.55 -19.52
N ASP A 65 0.12 -20.55 -19.10
CA ASP A 65 -0.55 -21.52 -19.97
C ASP A 65 -1.60 -20.86 -20.87
N ALA A 66 -2.33 -19.90 -20.35
CA ALA A 66 -3.33 -19.17 -21.14
C ALA A 66 -2.71 -18.26 -22.22
N GLY A 67 -1.41 -17.99 -22.19
CA GLY A 67 -0.71 -17.11 -23.13
C GLY A 67 -1.17 -15.65 -23.09
N VAL A 68 -1.94 -15.29 -22.06
CA VAL A 68 -2.58 -13.97 -21.91
C VAL A 68 -1.59 -12.85 -21.57
N LEU A 69 -0.38 -13.20 -21.09
CA LEU A 69 0.68 -12.23 -20.80
C LEU A 69 1.13 -11.51 -22.06
N ARG A 70 1.45 -12.25 -23.13
CA ARG A 70 1.93 -11.72 -24.40
C ARG A 70 0.92 -10.81 -25.12
N ASN A 71 -0.36 -11.04 -24.91
CA ASN A 71 -1.43 -10.28 -25.54
C ASN A 71 -1.92 -9.13 -24.63
N ARG A 72 -1.34 -8.92 -23.48
CA ARG A 72 -1.78 -7.96 -22.43
C ARG A 72 -3.26 -8.09 -22.05
N GLN A 73 -3.88 -9.24 -22.32
CA GLN A 73 -5.30 -9.50 -22.00
C GLN A 73 -5.52 -9.75 -20.51
N ALA A 74 -4.48 -10.15 -19.77
CA ALA A 74 -4.54 -10.42 -18.35
C ALA A 74 -4.37 -9.16 -17.46
N GLY A 75 -4.43 -7.98 -18.06
CA GLY A 75 -4.32 -6.71 -17.33
C GLY A 75 -2.92 -6.07 -17.38
N PRO A 76 -2.82 -4.82 -16.88
CA PRO A 76 -1.61 -4.00 -17.03
C PRO A 76 -0.43 -4.46 -16.16
N LEU A 77 -0.68 -5.29 -15.14
CA LEU A 77 0.30 -5.78 -14.17
C LEU A 77 0.38 -7.31 -14.16
N ALA A 78 0.05 -7.93 -15.30
CA ALA A 78 -0.04 -9.37 -15.42
C ALA A 78 1.29 -10.08 -15.13
N GLY A 79 1.21 -11.10 -14.27
CA GLY A 79 2.34 -11.93 -13.84
C GLY A 79 3.16 -11.36 -12.68
N VAL A 80 2.90 -10.13 -12.25
CA VAL A 80 3.69 -9.48 -11.18
C VAL A 80 3.32 -10.06 -9.81
N PRO A 81 4.31 -10.54 -9.00
CA PRO A 81 4.07 -11.03 -7.66
C PRO A 81 3.65 -9.90 -6.71
N PHE A 82 2.62 -10.17 -5.90
CA PHE A 82 2.01 -9.19 -5.02
C PHE A 82 1.67 -9.78 -3.65
N LEU A 83 1.74 -8.96 -2.61
CA LEU A 83 1.40 -9.33 -1.24
C LEU A 83 0.22 -8.50 -0.73
N LEU A 84 -0.66 -9.14 0.05
CA LEU A 84 -1.80 -8.48 0.67
C LEU A 84 -1.52 -8.18 2.14
N LYS A 85 -1.86 -6.97 2.58
CA LYS A 85 -1.91 -6.66 4.02
C LYS A 85 -2.93 -7.54 4.72
N ASP A 86 -2.63 -8.01 5.91
CA ASP A 86 -3.54 -8.84 6.73
C ASP A 86 -4.64 -8.02 7.40
N LEU A 87 -5.11 -6.95 6.76
CA LEU A 87 -6.22 -6.09 7.16
C LEU A 87 -6.74 -5.32 5.95
N GLY A 88 -8.04 -5.37 5.69
CA GLY A 88 -8.71 -4.61 4.61
C GLY A 88 -8.63 -5.25 3.22
N ALA A 89 -7.64 -6.14 2.98
CA ALA A 89 -7.44 -6.85 1.72
C ALA A 89 -7.80 -8.33 1.89
N SER A 90 -9.08 -8.62 2.16
CA SER A 90 -9.60 -9.96 2.35
C SER A 90 -9.54 -10.76 1.05
N LEU A 91 -9.14 -12.03 1.14
CA LEU A 91 -9.09 -12.97 0.02
C LEU A 91 -9.75 -14.27 0.45
N ALA A 92 -10.84 -14.64 -0.16
CA ALA A 92 -11.62 -15.84 0.17
C ALA A 92 -10.74 -17.09 0.28
N GLY A 93 -10.89 -17.82 1.37
CA GLY A 93 -10.12 -19.02 1.66
C GLY A 93 -8.70 -18.77 2.19
N ALA A 94 -8.26 -17.52 2.32
CA ALA A 94 -6.96 -17.18 2.92
C ALA A 94 -7.10 -16.82 4.42
N PRO A 95 -6.05 -17.08 5.25
CA PRO A 95 -6.02 -16.61 6.62
C PRO A 95 -6.14 -15.09 6.70
N GLU A 96 -6.86 -14.59 7.72
CA GLU A 96 -7.03 -13.16 7.99
C GLU A 96 -7.14 -12.91 9.49
N ALA A 97 -6.01 -12.76 10.15
CA ALA A 97 -5.94 -12.60 11.59
C ALA A 97 -6.00 -11.14 12.05
N MET A 98 -5.77 -10.18 11.15
CA MET A 98 -5.71 -8.74 11.45
C MET A 98 -4.77 -8.41 12.62
N GLY A 99 -3.67 -9.18 12.76
CA GLY A 99 -2.73 -9.09 13.86
C GLY A 99 -3.28 -9.52 15.23
N SER A 100 -4.53 -10.02 15.32
CA SER A 100 -5.21 -10.33 16.56
C SER A 100 -5.21 -11.81 16.91
N ARG A 101 -4.91 -12.15 18.18
CA ARG A 101 -5.03 -13.51 18.71
C ARG A 101 -6.46 -14.05 18.65
N ALA A 102 -7.46 -13.17 18.73
CA ALA A 102 -8.86 -13.54 18.67
C ALA A 102 -9.24 -14.11 17.29
N LEU A 103 -8.55 -13.68 16.24
CA LEU A 103 -8.81 -14.09 14.84
C LEU A 103 -7.72 -15.02 14.28
N ARG A 104 -6.84 -15.59 15.11
CA ARG A 104 -5.71 -16.41 14.63
C ARG A 104 -6.09 -17.59 13.72
N GLN A 105 -7.32 -18.07 13.81
CA GLN A 105 -7.83 -19.18 13.00
C GLN A 105 -8.92 -18.71 12.01
N HIS A 106 -9.14 -17.41 11.92
CA HIS A 106 -10.13 -16.86 11.00
C HIS A 106 -9.61 -17.00 9.56
N VAL A 107 -10.53 -17.42 8.69
CA VAL A 107 -10.33 -17.52 7.25
C VAL A 107 -11.39 -16.64 6.58
N ALA A 108 -10.96 -15.77 5.68
CA ALA A 108 -11.86 -14.87 4.98
C ALA A 108 -12.88 -15.66 4.14
N ALA A 109 -14.17 -15.36 4.30
CA ALA A 109 -15.24 -16.01 3.55
C ALA A 109 -15.42 -15.39 2.14
N GLU A 110 -15.05 -14.12 1.99
CA GLU A 110 -15.28 -13.35 0.77
C GLU A 110 -13.99 -12.65 0.33
N THR A 111 -13.90 -12.34 -0.96
CA THR A 111 -12.82 -11.52 -1.51
C THR A 111 -13.26 -10.06 -1.52
N ALA A 112 -12.43 -9.18 -0.97
CA ALA A 112 -12.66 -7.74 -1.05
C ALA A 112 -12.58 -7.26 -2.50
N TRP A 113 -13.45 -6.32 -2.87
CA TRP A 113 -13.51 -5.75 -4.21
C TRP A 113 -12.15 -5.27 -4.73
N ILE A 114 -11.36 -4.61 -3.87
CA ILE A 114 -10.02 -4.16 -4.25
C ILE A 114 -9.09 -5.33 -4.62
N VAL A 115 -9.23 -6.47 -3.95
CA VAL A 115 -8.44 -7.67 -4.24
C VAL A 115 -8.90 -8.33 -5.53
N GLU A 116 -10.20 -8.32 -5.83
CA GLU A 116 -10.72 -8.75 -7.14
C GLU A 116 -10.10 -7.91 -8.26
N ARG A 117 -10.04 -6.58 -8.08
CA ARG A 117 -9.41 -5.67 -9.03
C ARG A 117 -7.89 -5.93 -9.21
N TYR A 118 -7.18 -6.28 -8.13
CA TYR A 118 -5.79 -6.71 -8.21
C TYR A 118 -5.64 -8.01 -9.02
N LEU A 119 -6.52 -8.97 -8.81
CA LEU A 119 -6.54 -10.23 -9.59
C LEU A 119 -6.87 -9.98 -11.07
N GLU A 120 -7.84 -9.12 -11.36
CA GLU A 120 -8.20 -8.72 -12.73
C GLU A 120 -7.07 -7.95 -13.43
N ALA A 121 -6.25 -7.20 -12.69
CA ALA A 121 -5.04 -6.58 -13.21
C ALA A 121 -3.91 -7.59 -13.49
N GLY A 122 -4.11 -8.87 -13.14
CA GLY A 122 -3.19 -9.97 -13.38
C GLY A 122 -2.09 -10.13 -12.34
N LEU A 123 -2.21 -9.47 -11.18
CA LEU A 123 -1.25 -9.62 -10.08
C LEU A 123 -1.31 -11.02 -9.47
N VAL A 124 -0.16 -11.62 -9.19
CA VAL A 124 -0.03 -12.95 -8.59
C VAL A 124 0.09 -12.83 -7.07
N ILE A 125 -0.98 -13.19 -6.35
CA ILE A 125 -1.05 -13.06 -4.90
C ILE A 125 -0.49 -14.33 -4.24
N PHE A 126 0.58 -14.18 -3.41
CA PHE A 126 1.28 -15.33 -2.83
C PHE A 126 1.56 -15.23 -1.32
N GLY A 127 1.01 -14.23 -0.60
CA GLY A 127 1.16 -14.12 0.85
C GLY A 127 0.43 -12.94 1.47
N LYS A 128 0.37 -12.96 2.81
CA LYS A 128 -0.19 -11.89 3.65
C LYS A 128 0.92 -11.24 4.47
N THR A 129 0.92 -9.90 4.52
CA THR A 129 1.92 -9.12 5.25
C THR A 129 1.45 -8.74 6.65
N ASN A 130 2.42 -8.59 7.55
CA ASN A 130 2.19 -8.28 8.95
C ASN A 130 1.57 -6.88 9.15
N THR A 131 0.73 -6.75 10.17
CA THR A 131 0.06 -5.52 10.58
C THR A 131 -0.10 -5.53 12.12
N PRO A 132 -0.09 -4.39 12.82
CA PRO A 132 -0.49 -4.37 14.23
C PRO A 132 -1.94 -4.76 14.40
N GLU A 133 -2.30 -5.20 15.59
CA GLU A 133 -3.66 -5.63 15.91
C GLU A 133 -4.69 -4.57 15.51
N TRP A 134 -5.64 -4.95 14.64
CA TRP A 134 -6.70 -4.10 14.07
C TRP A 134 -6.19 -2.83 13.36
N GLY A 135 -4.91 -2.74 13.05
CA GLY A 135 -4.32 -1.56 12.44
C GLY A 135 -4.22 -0.34 13.36
N ASN A 136 -4.33 -0.51 14.67
CA ASN A 136 -4.49 0.57 15.65
C ASN A 136 -3.19 1.25 16.09
N HIS A 137 -2.03 0.85 15.55
CA HIS A 137 -0.73 1.41 15.90
C HIS A 137 0.04 1.91 14.67
N CYS A 138 0.93 2.87 14.91
CA CYS A 138 1.87 3.37 13.91
C CYS A 138 3.18 2.57 13.84
N THR A 139 3.29 1.47 14.57
CA THR A 139 4.33 0.44 14.50
C THR A 139 3.71 -0.90 14.11
N THR A 140 4.51 -1.87 13.67
CA THR A 140 4.02 -3.21 13.27
C THR A 140 4.62 -4.27 14.18
N GLU A 141 3.97 -4.47 15.33
CA GLU A 141 4.45 -5.31 16.44
C GLU A 141 3.28 -6.08 17.10
N PRO A 142 2.48 -6.84 16.33
CA PRO A 142 1.37 -7.59 16.91
C PRO A 142 1.87 -8.70 17.83
N SER A 143 1.23 -8.87 18.97
CA SER A 143 1.59 -9.95 19.91
C SER A 143 1.36 -11.36 19.34
N LEU A 144 0.57 -11.48 18.26
CA LEU A 144 0.32 -12.77 17.60
C LEU A 144 1.51 -13.23 16.77
N PHE A 145 2.12 -12.33 15.99
CA PHE A 145 3.16 -12.67 15.01
C PHE A 145 4.54 -12.11 15.38
N GLY A 146 4.60 -11.21 16.37
CA GLY A 146 5.83 -10.49 16.73
C GLY A 146 6.12 -9.29 15.81
N PRO A 147 7.20 -8.54 16.11
CA PRO A 147 7.55 -7.33 15.39
C PRO A 147 8.06 -7.61 13.98
N THR A 148 7.74 -6.70 13.07
CA THR A 148 8.39 -6.62 11.75
C THR A 148 9.61 -5.71 11.85
N ALA A 149 10.76 -6.15 11.36
CA ALA A 149 11.97 -5.34 11.29
C ALA A 149 11.97 -4.41 10.07
N ASN A 150 12.57 -3.24 10.22
CA ASN A 150 12.82 -2.34 9.11
C ASN A 150 14.05 -2.82 8.30
N PRO A 151 13.96 -2.96 6.96
CA PRO A 151 15.10 -3.44 6.16
C PRO A 151 16.35 -2.55 6.21
N TRP A 152 16.19 -1.26 6.56
CA TRP A 152 17.30 -0.32 6.68
C TRP A 152 18.05 -0.46 8.02
N SER A 153 17.35 -0.85 9.08
CA SER A 153 17.91 -1.09 10.41
C SER A 153 16.94 -1.89 11.26
N SER A 154 17.42 -3.00 11.83
CA SER A 154 16.61 -3.81 12.76
C SER A 154 16.26 -3.11 14.08
N GLU A 155 16.94 -1.99 14.38
CA GLU A 155 16.74 -1.21 15.62
C GLU A 155 15.53 -0.26 15.54
N VAL A 156 14.93 -0.10 14.36
CA VAL A 156 13.81 0.80 14.15
C VAL A 156 12.61 0.08 13.52
N THR A 157 11.41 0.62 13.77
CA THR A 157 10.19 0.09 13.22
C THR A 157 10.08 0.39 11.71
N PRO A 158 9.47 -0.47 10.90
CA PRO A 158 9.09 -0.14 9.53
C PRO A 158 7.89 0.82 9.46
N GLY A 159 7.41 1.30 10.62
CA GLY A 159 6.15 2.03 10.71
C GLY A 159 4.93 1.12 10.68
N GLY A 160 3.75 1.70 10.62
CA GLY A 160 2.47 1.00 10.65
C GLY A 160 1.28 1.87 10.19
N SER A 161 0.17 1.23 9.96
CA SER A 161 -0.13 -0.18 10.19
C SER A 161 0.21 -1.10 9.01
N SER A 162 0.61 -0.60 7.83
CA SER A 162 1.05 -1.43 6.70
C SER A 162 2.57 -1.68 6.70
N GLY A 163 3.17 -1.93 7.90
CA GLY A 163 4.62 -2.05 8.05
C GLY A 163 5.19 -3.33 7.43
N GLY A 164 4.46 -4.45 7.48
CA GLY A 164 4.87 -5.67 6.79
C GLY A 164 4.94 -5.47 5.28
N SER A 165 3.95 -4.79 4.68
CA SER A 165 3.96 -4.44 3.26
C SER A 165 5.14 -3.52 2.91
N ALA A 166 5.38 -2.49 3.73
CA ALA A 166 6.52 -1.58 3.52
C ALA A 166 7.86 -2.32 3.61
N ALA A 167 8.05 -3.16 4.63
CA ALA A 167 9.27 -3.95 4.79
C ALA A 167 9.49 -4.90 3.61
N ALA A 168 8.44 -5.58 3.12
CA ALA A 168 8.53 -6.47 1.97
C ALA A 168 8.93 -5.73 0.67
N VAL A 169 8.37 -4.55 0.42
CA VAL A 169 8.69 -3.75 -0.77
C VAL A 169 10.09 -3.14 -0.66
N ALA A 170 10.46 -2.58 0.50
CA ALA A 170 11.77 -1.99 0.71
C ALA A 170 12.91 -3.01 0.66
N ALA A 171 12.66 -4.24 1.11
CA ALA A 171 13.61 -5.35 1.00
C ALA A 171 13.69 -5.95 -0.43
N GLY A 172 12.91 -5.44 -1.39
CA GLY A 172 12.87 -5.97 -2.76
C GLY A 172 12.22 -7.34 -2.91
N ILE A 173 11.49 -7.84 -1.91
CA ILE A 173 10.75 -9.10 -2.01
C ILE A 173 9.73 -9.02 -3.14
N VAL A 174 8.97 -7.96 -3.19
CA VAL A 174 8.02 -7.63 -4.25
C VAL A 174 8.17 -6.15 -4.68
N PRO A 175 7.79 -5.78 -5.91
CA PRO A 175 7.82 -4.38 -6.33
C PRO A 175 6.74 -3.53 -5.67
N ALA A 176 5.63 -4.15 -5.26
CA ALA A 176 4.48 -3.50 -4.65
C ALA A 176 3.73 -4.44 -3.70
N ALA A 177 3.05 -3.89 -2.69
CA ALA A 177 2.19 -4.63 -1.77
C ALA A 177 1.01 -3.77 -1.32
N SER A 178 -0.14 -4.39 -1.01
CA SER A 178 -1.35 -3.65 -0.59
C SER A 178 -1.16 -2.96 0.77
N GLY A 179 -1.91 -1.89 0.99
CA GLY A 179 -1.97 -1.17 2.25
C GLY A 179 -3.24 -0.36 2.40
N GLY A 180 -3.63 -0.08 3.63
CA GLY A 180 -4.77 0.78 3.94
C GLY A 180 -4.35 1.95 4.83
N ASP A 181 -4.94 3.13 4.64
CA ASP A 181 -4.57 4.36 5.34
C ASP A 181 -5.81 5.15 5.80
N GLY A 182 -6.04 5.16 7.11
CA GLY A 182 -7.02 6.04 7.75
C GLY A 182 -6.37 7.30 8.32
N THR A 183 -5.29 7.10 9.07
CA THR A 183 -4.58 8.16 9.80
C THR A 183 -3.09 8.22 9.52
N GLY A 184 -2.62 7.54 8.46
CA GLY A 184 -1.22 7.48 8.06
C GLY A 184 -0.71 6.08 7.70
N SER A 185 -1.55 5.05 7.73
CA SER A 185 -1.11 3.66 7.69
C SER A 185 -0.57 3.15 6.34
N ILE A 186 -0.57 3.95 5.28
CA ILE A 186 0.27 3.79 4.07
C ILE A 186 1.46 4.75 4.15
N ARG A 187 1.20 6.03 4.46
CA ARG A 187 2.18 7.12 4.38
C ARG A 187 3.27 7.00 5.44
N VAL A 188 2.93 6.63 6.68
CA VAL A 188 3.91 6.43 7.76
C VAL A 188 4.90 5.33 7.42
N PRO A 189 4.47 4.08 7.12
CA PRO A 189 5.44 3.04 6.77
C PRO A 189 6.18 3.33 5.46
N ALA A 190 5.58 4.01 4.49
CA ALA A 190 6.30 4.46 3.29
C ALA A 190 7.45 5.42 3.65
N ALA A 191 7.21 6.39 4.55
CA ALA A 191 8.23 7.31 5.02
C ALA A 191 9.34 6.59 5.81
N CYS A 192 8.98 5.63 6.68
CA CYS A 192 9.95 4.86 7.46
C CYS A 192 10.82 3.93 6.61
N CYS A 193 10.34 3.49 5.44
CA CYS A 193 11.01 2.53 4.58
C CYS A 193 11.53 3.11 3.25
N GLY A 194 11.39 4.43 3.01
CA GLY A 194 11.88 5.09 1.79
C GLY A 194 11.08 4.71 0.53
N LEU A 195 9.76 4.64 0.65
CA LEU A 195 8.84 4.20 -0.41
C LEU A 195 7.89 5.30 -0.85
N VAL A 196 7.21 5.07 -1.96
CA VAL A 196 6.04 5.85 -2.38
C VAL A 196 4.81 5.35 -1.63
N GLY A 197 4.18 6.24 -0.90
CA GLY A 197 2.93 5.98 -0.17
C GLY A 197 1.87 7.02 -0.52
N LEU A 198 0.94 6.65 -1.38
CA LEU A 198 -0.20 7.47 -1.76
C LEU A 198 -1.44 7.05 -0.99
N LYS A 199 -2.05 7.97 -0.24
CA LYS A 199 -3.40 7.81 0.26
C LYS A 199 -4.38 8.41 -0.75
N PRO A 200 -5.19 7.59 -1.45
CA PRO A 200 -6.19 8.11 -2.39
C PRO A 200 -7.22 9.01 -1.69
N ARG A 201 -7.89 9.86 -2.47
CA ARG A 201 -9.03 10.61 -1.94
C ARG A 201 -10.19 9.68 -1.57
N ARG A 202 -11.06 10.16 -0.68
CA ARG A 202 -12.28 9.45 -0.28
C ARG A 202 -13.05 8.93 -1.49
N ALA A 203 -13.58 7.72 -1.41
CA ALA A 203 -14.38 7.03 -2.42
C ALA A 203 -13.65 6.76 -3.76
N ARG A 204 -12.31 6.87 -3.80
CA ARG A 204 -11.53 6.49 -4.99
C ARG A 204 -11.40 4.97 -5.12
N THR A 205 -11.38 4.25 -4.00
CA THR A 205 -11.33 2.79 -3.90
C THR A 205 -12.47 2.30 -3.02
N SER A 206 -13.03 1.13 -3.34
CA SER A 206 -14.19 0.55 -2.66
C SER A 206 -13.78 -0.35 -1.49
N PHE A 207 -14.66 -0.44 -0.49
CA PHE A 207 -14.60 -1.42 0.62
C PHE A 207 -15.61 -2.56 0.45
N ALA A 208 -16.29 -2.63 -0.70
CA ALA A 208 -17.25 -3.67 -0.97
C ALA A 208 -16.59 -5.08 -0.91
N PRO A 209 -17.34 -6.15 -0.62
CA PRO A 209 -18.75 -6.13 -0.18
C PRO A 209 -18.90 -5.88 1.33
N ALA A 210 -17.82 -5.92 2.11
CA ALA A 210 -17.87 -5.93 3.58
C ALA A 210 -18.39 -4.61 4.19
N ALA A 211 -18.12 -3.46 3.54
CA ALA A 211 -18.54 -2.15 4.03
C ALA A 211 -18.68 -1.15 2.88
N GLY A 212 -19.47 -0.08 3.07
CA GLY A 212 -19.56 1.02 2.12
C GLY A 212 -18.44 2.06 2.29
N HIS A 213 -17.81 2.12 3.47
CA HIS A 213 -16.66 2.98 3.76
C HIS A 213 -15.97 2.53 5.06
N GLY A 214 -14.69 2.91 5.23
CA GLY A 214 -13.94 2.69 6.46
C GLY A 214 -13.81 3.98 7.29
N LEU A 215 -14.07 3.92 8.61
CA LEU A 215 -13.96 5.02 9.57
C LEU A 215 -14.54 6.34 9.03
N GLU A 216 -15.83 6.38 8.74
CA GLU A 216 -16.54 7.55 8.21
C GLU A 216 -15.90 8.13 6.92
N GLY A 217 -15.30 7.26 6.10
CA GLY A 217 -14.64 7.63 4.84
C GLY A 217 -13.21 8.18 5.02
N LEU A 218 -12.62 8.04 6.20
CA LEU A 218 -11.21 8.42 6.42
C LEU A 218 -10.24 7.38 5.87
N VAL A 219 -10.60 6.09 5.93
CA VAL A 219 -9.75 5.01 5.41
C VAL A 219 -9.89 4.91 3.89
N ASN A 220 -8.76 4.69 3.23
CA ASN A 220 -8.71 4.30 1.82
C ASN A 220 -7.66 3.21 1.65
N GLU A 221 -7.98 2.22 0.83
CA GLU A 221 -7.08 1.14 0.46
C GLU A 221 -6.32 1.49 -0.81
N HIS A 222 -5.04 1.11 -0.86
CA HIS A 222 -4.17 1.23 -2.03
C HIS A 222 -2.96 0.31 -1.87
N ALA A 223 -1.78 0.77 -2.28
CA ALA A 223 -0.53 0.02 -2.20
C ALA A 223 0.66 0.91 -1.80
N LEU A 224 1.73 0.24 -1.34
CA LEU A 224 3.07 0.81 -1.20
C LEU A 224 3.91 0.32 -2.39
N THR A 225 4.71 1.22 -2.97
CA THR A 225 5.52 0.95 -4.16
C THR A 225 6.88 1.63 -4.07
N ARG A 226 7.83 1.22 -4.92
CA ARG A 226 9.10 1.94 -5.05
C ARG A 226 9.02 3.11 -6.02
N THR A 227 8.13 3.05 -7.00
CA THR A 227 8.01 4.08 -8.05
C THR A 227 6.63 4.71 -8.07
N VAL A 228 6.56 5.97 -8.50
CA VAL A 228 5.29 6.68 -8.70
C VAL A 228 4.47 6.04 -9.81
N ARG A 229 5.11 5.53 -10.87
CA ARG A 229 4.40 4.89 -11.99
C ARG A 229 3.72 3.59 -11.56
N ASP A 230 4.32 2.80 -10.66
CA ASP A 230 3.67 1.61 -10.09
C ASP A 230 2.44 1.98 -9.27
N SER A 231 2.56 3.03 -8.43
CA SER A 231 1.43 3.55 -7.66
C SER A 231 0.29 4.01 -8.58
N ALA A 232 0.61 4.69 -9.68
CA ALA A 232 -0.37 5.14 -10.66
C ALA A 232 -1.04 3.96 -11.40
N ALA A 233 -0.26 2.97 -11.86
CA ALA A 233 -0.79 1.78 -12.52
C ALA A 233 -1.71 0.95 -11.60
N LEU A 234 -1.31 0.79 -10.33
CA LEU A 234 -2.15 0.13 -9.32
C LEU A 234 -3.42 0.93 -9.02
N LEU A 235 -3.34 2.28 -8.99
CA LEU A 235 -4.52 3.10 -8.79
C LEU A 235 -5.48 3.02 -9.98
N ASP A 236 -4.98 2.97 -11.22
CA ASP A 236 -5.80 2.71 -12.40
C ASP A 236 -6.53 1.37 -12.31
N ALA A 237 -5.86 0.35 -11.79
CA ALA A 237 -6.46 -0.98 -11.62
C ALA A 237 -7.60 -1.00 -10.59
N VAL A 238 -7.47 -0.24 -9.48
CA VAL A 238 -8.40 -0.32 -8.35
C VAL A 238 -9.31 0.90 -8.18
N ALA A 239 -9.23 1.90 -9.06
CA ALA A 239 -10.08 3.06 -8.96
C ALA A 239 -11.51 2.74 -9.39
N GLY A 240 -12.49 3.14 -8.58
CA GLY A 240 -13.90 2.97 -8.89
C GLY A 240 -14.73 2.63 -7.66
N ALA A 241 -16.04 2.63 -7.84
CA ALA A 241 -17.01 2.24 -6.83
C ALA A 241 -17.39 0.77 -7.00
N GLY A 242 -17.50 0.06 -5.89
CA GLY A 242 -18.11 -1.26 -5.84
C GLY A 242 -19.65 -1.16 -5.73
N VAL A 243 -20.30 -2.28 -5.98
CA VAL A 243 -21.77 -2.36 -5.82
C VAL A 243 -22.12 -2.16 -4.35
N GLY A 244 -22.99 -1.18 -4.08
CA GLY A 244 -23.42 -0.83 -2.73
C GLY A 244 -22.63 0.28 -2.06
N ASP A 245 -21.61 0.83 -2.71
CA ASP A 245 -20.92 2.01 -2.17
C ASP A 245 -21.86 3.22 -2.07
N PRO A 246 -21.85 3.96 -0.95
CA PRO A 246 -22.77 5.08 -0.73
C PRO A 246 -22.48 6.30 -1.63
N TYR A 247 -21.27 6.40 -2.15
CA TYR A 247 -20.82 7.43 -3.07
C TYR A 247 -19.56 7.02 -3.81
N ALA A 248 -19.29 7.64 -4.96
CA ALA A 248 -18.11 7.40 -5.80
C ALA A 248 -17.33 8.70 -6.01
N ALA A 249 -16.01 8.59 -6.11
CA ALA A 249 -15.19 9.71 -6.58
C ALA A 249 -15.42 9.93 -8.09
N PRO A 250 -15.41 11.18 -8.58
CA PRO A 250 -15.47 11.45 -10.02
C PRO A 250 -14.39 10.68 -10.78
N LEU A 251 -14.73 10.17 -11.95
CA LEU A 251 -13.76 9.51 -12.82
C LEU A 251 -12.60 10.47 -13.13
N PRO A 252 -11.36 9.99 -13.21
CA PRO A 252 -10.24 10.80 -13.66
C PRO A 252 -10.43 11.18 -15.14
N ALA A 253 -9.91 12.35 -15.54
CA ALA A 253 -9.97 12.79 -16.93
C ALA A 253 -9.16 11.88 -17.88
N GLN A 254 -8.14 11.22 -17.34
CA GLN A 254 -7.27 10.27 -18.05
C GLN A 254 -6.73 9.24 -17.03
N PRO A 255 -6.18 8.10 -17.48
CA PRO A 255 -5.52 7.15 -16.60
C PRO A 255 -4.40 7.82 -15.77
N PHE A 256 -4.27 7.44 -14.50
CA PHE A 256 -3.23 7.97 -13.62
C PHE A 256 -1.82 7.67 -14.12
N LEU A 257 -1.61 6.49 -14.72
CA LEU A 257 -0.33 6.12 -15.34
C LEU A 257 0.02 7.06 -16.51
N SER A 258 -0.96 7.50 -17.28
CA SER A 258 -0.74 8.49 -18.34
C SER A 258 -0.42 9.87 -17.76
N ALA A 259 -1.14 10.27 -16.71
CA ALA A 259 -0.94 11.57 -16.07
C ALA A 259 0.48 11.72 -15.47
N VAL A 260 1.08 10.66 -14.92
CA VAL A 260 2.45 10.73 -14.36
C VAL A 260 3.55 10.80 -15.43
N ALA A 261 3.23 10.56 -16.70
CA ALA A 261 4.14 10.74 -17.82
C ALA A 261 4.17 12.18 -18.35
N GLU A 262 3.22 13.02 -17.93
CA GLU A 262 3.12 14.41 -18.37
C GLU A 262 3.90 15.35 -17.42
N THR A 263 4.54 16.38 -17.99
CA THR A 263 5.13 17.45 -17.18
C THR A 263 4.01 18.33 -16.63
N PRO A 264 3.87 18.47 -15.29
CA PRO A 264 2.83 19.33 -14.72
C PRO A 264 3.07 20.80 -15.04
N ALA A 265 1.99 21.55 -15.24
CA ALA A 265 2.09 23.02 -15.32
C ALA A 265 2.64 23.60 -14.00
N PRO A 266 3.37 24.74 -14.03
CA PRO A 266 3.84 25.41 -12.83
C PRO A 266 2.74 25.59 -11.79
N GLN A 267 3.05 25.26 -10.55
CA GLN A 267 2.12 25.34 -9.41
C GLN A 267 2.68 26.29 -8.34
N ARG A 268 1.80 26.88 -7.54
CA ARG A 268 2.17 27.51 -6.29
C ARG A 268 2.06 26.49 -5.17
N ILE A 269 3.17 26.20 -4.50
CA ILE A 269 3.31 25.15 -3.51
C ILE A 269 3.72 25.75 -2.18
N THR A 270 3.00 25.42 -1.12
CA THR A 270 3.33 25.83 0.24
C THR A 270 3.96 24.66 0.98
N ILE A 271 5.12 24.85 1.61
CA ILE A 271 5.81 23.85 2.41
C ILE A 271 5.77 24.22 3.90
N ALA A 272 5.43 23.24 4.76
CA ALA A 272 5.43 23.39 6.21
C ALA A 272 6.59 22.64 6.82
N THR A 273 7.42 23.31 7.64
CA THR A 273 8.58 22.72 8.34
C THR A 273 8.31 22.50 9.82
N SER A 274 7.09 22.76 10.28
CA SER A 274 6.64 22.53 11.65
C SER A 274 5.25 21.88 11.67
N SER A 275 4.98 21.11 12.72
CA SER A 275 3.63 20.59 12.94
C SER A 275 2.69 21.70 13.38
N PRO A 276 1.46 21.78 12.81
CA PRO A 276 0.42 22.70 13.31
C PRO A 276 -0.24 22.19 14.61
N PHE A 277 0.13 21.00 15.08
CA PHE A 277 -0.40 20.40 16.32
C PHE A 277 0.57 20.56 17.46
N PRO A 278 0.09 20.71 18.71
CA PRO A 278 0.94 20.67 19.91
C PRO A 278 1.73 19.35 19.97
N GLY A 279 3.00 19.43 20.30
CA GLY A 279 3.86 18.26 20.39
C GLY A 279 5.34 18.64 20.40
N PRO A 280 6.24 17.65 20.34
CA PRO A 280 7.66 17.92 20.22
C PRO A 280 7.98 18.65 18.91
N ALA A 281 9.08 19.38 18.89
CA ALA A 281 9.59 20.03 17.69
C ALA A 281 9.85 18.99 16.59
N THR A 282 9.61 19.38 15.33
CA THR A 282 9.94 18.54 14.18
C THR A 282 11.45 18.32 14.13
N ASP A 283 11.88 17.06 13.97
CA ASP A 283 13.29 16.68 13.87
C ASP A 283 13.98 17.45 12.73
N THR A 284 15.23 17.87 12.96
CA THR A 284 16.01 18.66 11.99
C THR A 284 16.24 17.93 10.68
N ALA A 285 16.38 16.60 10.70
CA ALA A 285 16.51 15.80 9.46
C ALA A 285 15.22 15.83 8.63
N VAL A 286 14.05 15.83 9.28
CA VAL A 286 12.75 15.95 8.60
C VAL A 286 12.59 17.35 8.01
N VAL A 287 12.93 18.41 8.77
CA VAL A 287 12.92 19.79 8.27
C VAL A 287 13.81 19.93 7.03
N ALA A 288 15.04 19.40 7.10
CA ALA A 288 15.97 19.43 5.98
C ALA A 288 15.45 18.67 4.75
N ALA A 289 14.76 17.55 4.94
CA ALA A 289 14.15 16.80 3.86
C ALA A 289 13.03 17.58 3.16
N VAL A 290 12.17 18.26 3.93
CA VAL A 290 11.11 19.14 3.38
C VAL A 290 11.71 20.31 2.61
N GLN A 291 12.76 20.94 3.14
CA GLN A 291 13.47 22.05 2.47
C GLN A 291 14.10 21.60 1.14
N ARG A 292 14.76 20.42 1.12
CA ARG A 292 15.31 19.85 -0.13
C ARG A 292 14.20 19.56 -1.16
N ALA A 293 13.05 19.03 -0.72
CA ALA A 293 11.91 18.84 -1.60
C ALA A 293 11.42 20.18 -2.19
N GLY A 294 11.40 21.25 -1.38
CA GLY A 294 11.08 22.60 -1.85
C GLY A 294 12.05 23.07 -2.93
N THR A 295 13.36 22.93 -2.71
CA THR A 295 14.38 23.31 -3.70
C THR A 295 14.20 22.55 -5.03
N VAL A 296 13.99 21.23 -4.97
CA VAL A 296 13.74 20.44 -6.19
C VAL A 296 12.48 20.90 -6.93
N LEU A 297 11.43 21.26 -6.21
CA LEU A 297 10.19 21.77 -6.82
C LEU A 297 10.41 23.13 -7.48
N GLU A 298 11.26 24.03 -6.91
CA GLU A 298 11.66 25.29 -7.53
C GLU A 298 12.46 25.05 -8.81
N GLU A 299 13.43 24.12 -8.78
CA GLU A 299 14.22 23.73 -9.96
C GLU A 299 13.34 23.16 -11.09
N LEU A 300 12.21 22.52 -10.74
CA LEU A 300 11.20 22.04 -11.68
C LEU A 300 10.26 23.15 -12.19
N GLY A 301 10.44 24.41 -11.77
CA GLY A 301 9.69 25.55 -12.25
C GLY A 301 8.41 25.88 -11.46
N HIS A 302 8.24 25.28 -10.27
CA HIS A 302 7.14 25.63 -9.37
C HIS A 302 7.51 26.85 -8.50
N SER A 303 6.50 27.60 -8.01
CA SER A 303 6.70 28.65 -7.01
C SER A 303 6.51 28.02 -5.62
N VAL A 304 7.56 28.05 -4.80
CA VAL A 304 7.55 27.44 -3.46
C VAL A 304 7.62 28.52 -2.40
N GLU A 305 6.75 28.47 -1.41
CA GLU A 305 6.73 29.41 -0.29
C GLU A 305 6.57 28.69 1.05
N PRO A 306 7.20 29.15 2.15
CA PRO A 306 6.96 28.60 3.46
C PRO A 306 5.57 28.97 3.95
N GLY A 307 4.90 28.04 4.64
CA GLY A 307 3.58 28.28 5.23
C GLY A 307 2.97 26.99 5.78
N ALA A 308 1.87 27.15 6.51
CA ALA A 308 1.10 26.02 7.01
C ALA A 308 -0.38 26.37 7.01
N PRO A 309 -1.28 25.39 6.87
CA PRO A 309 -2.71 25.65 6.99
C PRO A 309 -3.04 26.09 8.41
N THR A 310 -3.92 27.07 8.57
CA THR A 310 -4.47 27.42 9.89
C THR A 310 -5.39 26.31 10.36
N ILE A 311 -5.02 25.65 11.46
CA ILE A 311 -5.81 24.59 12.07
C ILE A 311 -6.16 25.01 13.49
N ASP A 312 -7.46 25.05 13.80
CA ASP A 312 -7.95 25.22 15.17
C ASP A 312 -7.73 23.89 15.94
N ALA A 313 -6.60 23.82 16.66
CA ALA A 313 -6.24 22.67 17.44
C ALA A 313 -7.19 22.44 18.63
N ASP A 314 -7.77 23.50 19.20
CA ASP A 314 -8.68 23.43 20.34
C ASP A 314 -10.04 22.86 19.98
N ALA A 315 -10.56 23.21 18.80
CA ALA A 315 -11.80 22.64 18.27
C ALA A 315 -11.71 21.11 18.09
N ARG A 316 -10.55 20.56 17.75
CA ARG A 316 -10.33 19.10 17.62
C ARG A 316 -10.24 18.41 18.98
N CYS A 317 -9.57 19.00 19.96
CA CYS A 317 -9.51 18.42 21.31
C CYS A 317 -10.90 18.38 21.96
N SER A 318 -11.76 19.33 21.70
CA SER A 318 -13.15 19.35 22.19
C SER A 318 -14.04 18.29 21.51
N ALA A 319 -13.83 18.02 20.22
CA ALA A 319 -14.58 17.00 19.47
C ALA A 319 -14.20 15.57 19.90
N SER A 320 -12.92 15.29 20.17
CA SER A 320 -12.47 13.99 20.65
C SER A 320 -12.90 13.69 22.08
N ARG A 321 -13.18 14.69 22.90
CA ARG A 321 -13.71 14.55 24.28
C ARG A 321 -15.22 14.34 24.34
N ARG A 322 -15.95 14.57 23.25
CA ARG A 322 -17.37 14.24 23.13
C ARG A 322 -17.50 12.83 22.59
N GLY A 323 -17.22 11.82 23.45
CA GLY A 323 -17.52 10.44 23.14
C GLY A 323 -19.03 10.23 22.84
N PRO A 324 -19.44 9.15 22.17
CA PRO A 324 -20.83 8.88 21.74
C PRO A 324 -21.81 8.60 22.89
N HIS A 325 -21.49 8.91 24.13
CA HIS A 325 -22.33 8.65 25.31
C HIS A 325 -22.74 9.92 26.02
N SER A 326 -23.63 10.69 25.40
CA SER A 326 -24.53 11.60 26.14
C SER A 326 -25.87 11.83 25.41
N ALA A 327 -26.46 10.77 24.88
CA ALA A 327 -27.91 10.74 24.72
C ALA A 327 -28.48 10.37 26.10
N GLY A 328 -28.31 11.32 27.05
CA GLY A 328 -28.93 11.24 28.37
C GLY A 328 -30.43 11.25 28.22
N GLY A 329 -31.08 10.25 28.83
CA GLY A 329 -32.49 10.21 29.01
C GLY A 329 -32.99 11.51 29.64
N ARG A 330 -34.13 11.97 29.15
CA ARG A 330 -35.03 12.84 29.90
C ARG A 330 -36.15 11.97 30.49
N PRO A 331 -36.63 12.35 31.67
CA PRO A 331 -37.64 11.58 32.43
C PRO A 331 -38.97 11.49 31.72
#